data_f7992009751531e65a63739a4cd0ed73
#
_entry.id   f7992009751531e65a63739a4cd0ed73
#
_cell.length_a   1.000
_cell.length_b   1.000
_cell.length_c   1.000
_cell.angle_alpha   90.00
_cell.angle_beta   90.00
_cell.angle_gamma   90.00
#
_symmetry.space_group_name_H-M   'P 1'
#
loop_
_entity.id
_entity.type
_entity.pdbx_description
1 polymer ?
#
loop_
_entity_poly.entity_id
_entity_poly.type
_entity_poly.pdbx_seq_one_letter_code
_entity_poly.pdbx_strand_id
1 'polypeptide(L)'
;MENMSDQLVRAISKDGFVKAAAVSTRALTERARQIHQTSPVATAALGRLLAAGSMMGNELKGDGSSVTLRIKGDGPLGTLLVVADNEGNVRGSVQNPQIDLPIREDGKLDVGGAVGHGGTLTVIKDLNLKEPYVGSVELLGGEIAEDLASYFVESEQIPTACGLGVLVDRDRSVLRAGGYLIQLLPGAPEGIIDRLEKGIMAAGPVTNLLMENDDPESLLRRVMKDFELEILETVPVEYRCYCSRERMAAALVSLGRKQLTELAEDPNGIELTCQFCDSRQRFTPEEIRELLEKASEA
;
A
#
# COMPACT_ATOMS: atom_id res chain seq x y z
N MET A 1 -18.17 -19.10 8.60
CA MET A 1 -16.79 -18.59 8.80
C MET A 1 -16.97 -17.15 9.24
N GLU A 2 -16.60 -16.85 10.48
CA GLU A 2 -16.63 -15.48 11.00
C GLU A 2 -15.77 -14.59 10.08
N ASN A 3 -16.34 -13.47 9.73
CA ASN A 3 -15.68 -12.47 8.89
C ASN A 3 -14.63 -11.77 9.77
N MET A 4 -13.46 -12.41 9.96
CA MET A 4 -12.37 -11.77 10.69
C MET A 4 -11.99 -10.50 9.91
N SER A 5 -12.10 -9.36 10.58
CA SER A 5 -11.63 -8.09 10.04
C SER A 5 -10.12 -8.15 9.84
N ASP A 6 -9.63 -7.52 8.80
CA ASP A 6 -8.18 -7.38 8.60
C ASP A 6 -7.55 -6.68 9.81
N GLN A 7 -6.37 -7.13 10.21
CA GLN A 7 -5.67 -6.65 11.39
C GLN A 7 -4.19 -6.40 11.11
N LEU A 8 -3.64 -5.43 11.80
CA LEU A 8 -2.22 -5.14 11.85
C LEU A 8 -1.72 -5.35 13.27
N VAL A 9 -0.58 -6.02 13.41
CA VAL A 9 0.10 -6.27 14.67
C VAL A 9 1.49 -5.65 14.62
N ARG A 10 1.86 -4.92 15.69
CA ARG A 10 3.22 -4.45 15.90
C ARG A 10 3.84 -5.19 17.08
N ALA A 11 5.09 -5.55 16.93
CA ALA A 11 5.84 -6.28 17.94
C ALA A 11 7.29 -5.79 18.02
N ILE A 12 7.92 -6.09 19.14
CA ILE A 12 9.35 -5.92 19.35
C ILE A 12 9.93 -7.20 19.95
N SER A 13 11.16 -7.54 19.61
CA SER A 13 11.87 -8.61 20.32
C SER A 13 12.17 -8.17 21.75
N LYS A 14 12.08 -9.07 22.73
CA LYS A 14 12.34 -8.75 24.16
C LYS A 14 13.72 -8.18 24.42
N ASP A 15 14.69 -8.53 23.58
CA ASP A 15 16.03 -7.96 23.64
C ASP A 15 16.11 -6.51 23.10
N GLY A 16 15.04 -6.00 22.51
CA GLY A 16 14.90 -4.64 22.04
C GLY A 16 15.62 -4.31 20.74
N PHE A 17 16.14 -5.31 20.02
CA PHE A 17 16.94 -5.07 18.80
C PHE A 17 16.19 -5.26 17.49
N VAL A 18 15.00 -5.85 17.51
CA VAL A 18 14.20 -6.11 16.31
C VAL A 18 12.78 -5.62 16.50
N LYS A 19 12.35 -4.67 15.71
CA LYS A 19 10.94 -4.31 15.59
C LYS A 19 10.32 -5.01 14.39
N ALA A 20 9.03 -5.34 14.51
CA ALA A 20 8.30 -6.02 13.46
C ALA A 20 6.86 -5.53 13.38
N ALA A 21 6.32 -5.51 12.17
CA ALA A 21 4.90 -5.38 11.90
C ALA A 21 4.45 -6.50 10.99
N ALA A 22 3.23 -6.96 11.17
CA ALA A 22 2.56 -7.85 10.22
C ALA A 22 1.11 -7.44 10.05
N VAL A 23 0.55 -7.76 8.90
CA VAL A 23 -0.82 -7.40 8.55
C VAL A 23 -1.49 -8.52 7.77
N SER A 24 -2.76 -8.82 8.09
CA SER A 24 -3.69 -9.52 7.21
C SER A 24 -4.52 -8.48 6.46
N THR A 25 -4.66 -8.63 5.14
CA THR A 25 -5.27 -7.64 4.25
C THR A 25 -6.23 -8.25 3.24
N ARG A 26 -6.81 -9.40 3.56
CA ARG A 26 -7.70 -10.12 2.64
C ARG A 26 -8.93 -9.30 2.23
N ALA A 27 -9.63 -8.74 3.21
CA ALA A 27 -10.87 -8.01 2.97
C ALA A 27 -10.61 -6.68 2.26
N LEU A 28 -9.58 -5.93 2.67
CA LEU A 28 -9.23 -4.66 2.02
C LEU A 28 -8.69 -4.84 0.60
N THR A 29 -7.92 -5.92 0.34
CA THR A 29 -7.44 -6.25 -1.01
C THR A 29 -8.60 -6.68 -1.91
N GLU A 30 -9.52 -7.50 -1.40
CA GLU A 30 -10.74 -7.88 -2.14
C GLU A 30 -11.59 -6.64 -2.44
N ARG A 31 -11.69 -5.70 -1.49
CA ARG A 31 -12.40 -4.44 -1.73
C ARG A 31 -11.77 -3.62 -2.85
N ALA A 32 -10.44 -3.50 -2.87
CA ALA A 32 -9.71 -2.84 -3.95
C ALA A 32 -9.96 -3.53 -5.31
N ARG A 33 -9.90 -4.88 -5.33
CA ARG A 33 -10.19 -5.66 -6.52
C ARG A 33 -11.59 -5.38 -7.08
N GLN A 34 -12.60 -5.35 -6.22
CA GLN A 34 -13.99 -5.08 -6.61
C GLN A 34 -14.18 -3.66 -7.16
N ILE A 35 -13.55 -2.66 -6.55
CA ILE A 35 -13.63 -1.28 -7.00
C ILE A 35 -13.00 -1.14 -8.39
N HIS A 36 -11.75 -1.60 -8.55
CA HIS A 36 -10.96 -1.37 -9.76
C HIS A 36 -11.09 -2.48 -10.80
N GLN A 37 -11.87 -3.55 -10.51
CA GLN A 37 -12.04 -4.70 -11.41
C GLN A 37 -10.69 -5.30 -11.85
N THR A 38 -9.73 -5.42 -10.92
CA THR A 38 -8.37 -5.84 -11.24
C THR A 38 -8.28 -7.29 -11.69
N SER A 39 -7.40 -7.57 -12.66
CA SER A 39 -6.98 -8.92 -13.03
C SER A 39 -6.25 -9.62 -11.86
N PRO A 40 -6.02 -10.93 -11.90
CA PRO A 40 -5.30 -11.62 -10.84
C PRO A 40 -3.91 -11.04 -10.55
N VAL A 41 -3.11 -10.75 -11.60
CA VAL A 41 -1.76 -10.18 -11.41
C VAL A 41 -1.80 -8.75 -10.90
N ALA A 42 -2.74 -7.92 -11.37
CA ALA A 42 -2.94 -6.57 -10.88
C ALA A 42 -3.43 -6.56 -9.42
N THR A 43 -4.30 -7.52 -9.05
CA THR A 43 -4.74 -7.73 -7.65
C THR A 43 -3.56 -8.10 -6.77
N ALA A 44 -2.68 -8.98 -7.23
CA ALA A 44 -1.50 -9.38 -6.47
C ALA A 44 -0.53 -8.21 -6.27
N ALA A 45 -0.25 -7.44 -7.32
CA ALA A 45 0.62 -6.27 -7.25
C ALA A 45 0.05 -5.19 -6.32
N LEU A 46 -1.21 -4.79 -6.53
CA LEU A 46 -1.86 -3.76 -5.71
C LEU A 46 -2.01 -4.22 -4.26
N GLY A 47 -2.41 -5.45 -4.01
CA GLY A 47 -2.59 -6.00 -2.65
C GLY A 47 -1.29 -6.07 -1.86
N ARG A 48 -0.17 -6.43 -2.49
CA ARG A 48 1.16 -6.36 -1.85
C ARG A 48 1.49 -4.93 -1.44
N LEU A 49 1.27 -3.96 -2.33
CA LEU A 49 1.55 -2.55 -2.03
C LEU A 49 0.60 -1.99 -0.95
N LEU A 50 -0.67 -2.42 -0.92
CA LEU A 50 -1.63 -2.07 0.13
C LEU A 50 -1.17 -2.61 1.51
N ALA A 51 -0.72 -3.86 1.58
CA ALA A 51 -0.19 -4.43 2.82
C ALA A 51 1.04 -3.67 3.33
N ALA A 52 1.97 -3.35 2.44
CA ALA A 52 3.13 -2.53 2.76
C ALA A 52 2.74 -1.12 3.23
N GLY A 53 1.82 -0.47 2.51
CA GLY A 53 1.30 0.84 2.88
C GLY A 53 0.68 0.85 4.27
N SER A 54 -0.13 -0.16 4.60
CA SER A 54 -0.76 -0.30 5.92
C SER A 54 0.28 -0.35 7.05
N MET A 55 1.29 -1.22 6.91
CA MET A 55 2.37 -1.32 7.91
C MET A 55 3.17 -0.02 8.03
N MET A 56 3.54 0.59 6.91
CA MET A 56 4.33 1.85 6.91
C MET A 56 3.52 3.04 7.40
N GLY A 57 2.21 3.09 7.11
CA GLY A 57 1.32 4.13 7.61
C GLY A 57 1.17 4.08 9.12
N ASN A 58 0.92 2.90 9.67
CA ASN A 58 0.75 2.73 11.12
C ASN A 58 2.04 3.01 11.93
N GLU A 59 3.21 3.05 11.30
CA GLU A 59 4.46 3.50 11.95
C GLU A 59 4.56 5.02 12.11
N LEU A 60 3.76 5.79 11.37
CA LEU A 60 3.81 7.24 11.43
C LEU A 60 3.23 7.77 12.74
N LYS A 61 3.86 8.82 13.26
CA LYS A 61 3.41 9.53 14.45
C LYS A 61 2.71 10.83 14.07
N GLY A 62 1.71 11.18 14.85
CA GLY A 62 0.94 12.42 14.68
C GLY A 62 -0.36 12.22 13.92
N ASP A 63 -1.41 12.89 14.41
CA ASP A 63 -2.75 12.81 13.84
C ASP A 63 -2.76 13.36 12.39
N GLY A 64 -3.42 12.65 11.50
CA GLY A 64 -3.55 13.03 10.11
C GLY A 64 -2.30 12.81 9.25
N SER A 65 -1.21 12.24 9.81
CA SER A 65 -0.04 11.83 9.03
C SER A 65 -0.41 10.74 8.02
N SER A 66 0.29 10.74 6.89
CA SER A 66 0.06 9.74 5.84
C SER A 66 1.34 9.36 5.10
N VAL A 67 1.35 8.16 4.56
CA VAL A 67 2.39 7.72 3.63
C VAL A 67 1.78 7.42 2.26
N THR A 68 2.45 7.88 1.22
CA THR A 68 2.13 7.54 -0.16
C THR A 68 3.24 6.69 -0.74
N LEU A 69 2.89 5.52 -1.24
CA LEU A 69 3.76 4.63 -1.99
C LEU A 69 3.39 4.71 -3.47
N ARG A 70 4.33 5.08 -4.31
CA ARG A 70 4.14 5.13 -5.76
C ARG A 70 5.20 4.29 -6.45
N ILE A 71 4.77 3.27 -7.17
CA ILE A 71 5.61 2.50 -8.07
C ILE A 71 5.29 2.94 -9.51
N LYS A 72 6.31 3.40 -10.22
CA LYS A 72 6.24 3.68 -11.65
C LYS A 72 7.23 2.77 -12.34
N GLY A 73 6.76 1.59 -12.74
CA GLY A 73 7.53 0.61 -13.49
C GLY A 73 7.41 0.79 -14.99
N ASP A 74 8.23 0.08 -15.75
CA ASP A 74 8.19 0.00 -17.21
C ASP A 74 7.33 -1.16 -17.73
N GLY A 75 6.72 -1.94 -16.81
CA GLY A 75 5.81 -3.02 -17.14
C GLY A 75 4.40 -2.55 -17.50
N PRO A 76 3.55 -3.46 -18.00
CA PRO A 76 2.24 -3.14 -18.54
C PRO A 76 1.21 -2.64 -17.52
N LEU A 77 1.39 -2.88 -16.21
CA LEU A 77 0.52 -2.32 -15.17
C LEU A 77 0.61 -0.81 -15.06
N GLY A 78 1.73 -0.20 -15.50
CA GLY A 78 1.98 1.22 -15.35
C GLY A 78 2.18 1.61 -13.89
N THR A 79 1.52 2.70 -13.48
CA THR A 79 1.70 3.24 -12.12
C THR A 79 0.78 2.55 -11.12
N LEU A 80 1.35 2.11 -9.98
CA LEU A 80 0.62 1.74 -8.78
C LEU A 80 0.76 2.86 -7.75
N LEU A 81 -0.34 3.19 -7.09
CA LEU A 81 -0.38 4.25 -6.07
C LEU A 81 -1.16 3.75 -4.86
N VAL A 82 -0.56 3.85 -3.68
CA VAL A 82 -1.21 3.54 -2.40
C VAL A 82 -0.98 4.69 -1.44
N VAL A 83 -2.02 5.04 -0.70
CA VAL A 83 -1.96 6.02 0.40
C VAL A 83 -2.48 5.35 1.66
N ALA A 84 -1.72 5.42 2.72
CA ALA A 84 -2.10 4.94 4.05
C ALA A 84 -2.07 6.06 5.07
N ASP A 85 -2.97 6.01 6.05
CA ASP A 85 -2.96 6.89 7.21
C ASP A 85 -2.18 6.29 8.39
N ASN A 86 -2.06 7.04 9.47
CA ASN A 86 -1.39 6.60 10.68
C ASN A 86 -2.17 5.58 11.52
N GLU A 87 -3.41 5.25 11.15
CA GLU A 87 -4.17 4.12 11.71
C GLU A 87 -3.93 2.82 10.93
N GLY A 88 -3.23 2.88 9.79
CA GLY A 88 -2.97 1.75 8.91
C GLY A 88 -4.08 1.48 7.89
N ASN A 89 -5.11 2.34 7.80
CA ASN A 89 -6.11 2.23 6.75
C ASN A 89 -5.53 2.68 5.42
N VAL A 90 -5.94 2.03 4.35
CA VAL A 90 -5.33 2.22 3.03
C VAL A 90 -6.35 2.48 1.94
N ARG A 91 -5.90 3.14 0.88
CA ARG A 91 -6.54 3.21 -0.42
C ARG A 91 -5.48 3.15 -1.51
N GLY A 92 -5.82 2.60 -2.65
CA GLY A 92 -4.85 2.48 -3.74
C GLY A 92 -5.51 2.36 -5.09
N SER A 93 -4.72 2.52 -6.14
CA SER A 93 -5.13 2.36 -7.52
C SER A 93 -3.99 1.83 -8.37
N VAL A 94 -4.32 1.25 -9.51
CA VAL A 94 -3.39 0.80 -10.53
C VAL A 94 -3.82 1.35 -11.88
N GLN A 95 -2.88 1.83 -12.68
CA GLN A 95 -3.17 2.53 -13.92
C GLN A 95 -3.87 1.64 -14.95
N ASN A 96 -3.40 0.41 -15.12
CA ASN A 96 -3.95 -0.56 -16.06
C ASN A 96 -4.45 -1.81 -15.31
N PRO A 97 -5.64 -1.76 -14.68
CA PRO A 97 -6.09 -2.78 -13.73
C PRO A 97 -6.43 -4.13 -14.38
N GLN A 98 -6.65 -4.16 -15.70
CA GLN A 98 -7.10 -5.36 -16.42
C GLN A 98 -5.99 -6.09 -17.16
N ILE A 99 -4.75 -5.63 -17.02
CA ILE A 99 -3.60 -6.34 -17.58
C ILE A 99 -3.48 -7.70 -16.94
N ASP A 100 -3.40 -8.72 -17.77
CA ASP A 100 -3.18 -10.10 -17.33
C ASP A 100 -1.93 -10.66 -18.04
N LEU A 101 -1.16 -11.44 -17.32
CA LEU A 101 0.04 -12.11 -17.83
C LEU A 101 -0.09 -13.61 -17.64
N PRO A 102 0.57 -14.41 -18.49
CA PRO A 102 0.65 -15.85 -18.27
C PRO A 102 1.21 -16.19 -16.90
N ILE A 103 0.68 -17.23 -16.29
CA ILE A 103 1.21 -17.78 -15.04
C ILE A 103 2.64 -18.29 -15.33
N ARG A 104 3.56 -18.00 -14.41
CA ARG A 104 4.96 -18.43 -14.48
C ARG A 104 5.05 -19.97 -14.41
N GLU A 105 6.18 -20.52 -14.86
CA GLU A 105 6.43 -21.97 -14.82
C GLU A 105 6.35 -22.57 -13.40
N ASP A 106 6.65 -21.75 -12.37
CA ASP A 106 6.53 -22.13 -10.95
C ASP A 106 5.08 -22.05 -10.41
N GLY A 107 4.11 -21.76 -11.27
CA GLY A 107 2.69 -21.66 -10.92
C GLY A 107 2.28 -20.35 -10.25
N LYS A 108 3.16 -19.35 -10.17
CA LYS A 108 2.89 -18.05 -9.56
C LYS A 108 2.49 -17.00 -10.58
N LEU A 109 1.78 -15.97 -10.11
CA LEU A 109 1.49 -14.76 -10.88
C LEU A 109 2.80 -13.99 -11.12
N ASP A 110 3.00 -13.51 -12.34
CA ASP A 110 4.20 -12.75 -12.72
C ASP A 110 4.06 -11.27 -12.36
N VAL A 111 4.19 -10.98 -11.06
CA VAL A 111 4.06 -9.61 -10.55
C VAL A 111 5.24 -8.75 -11.02
N GLY A 112 6.46 -9.27 -10.97
CA GLY A 112 7.65 -8.56 -11.44
C GLY A 112 7.55 -8.19 -12.92
N GLY A 113 7.15 -9.12 -13.78
CA GLY A 113 6.92 -8.84 -15.20
C GLY A 113 5.78 -7.85 -15.46
N ALA A 114 4.74 -7.86 -14.62
CA ALA A 114 3.62 -6.94 -14.74
C ALA A 114 3.97 -5.50 -14.30
N VAL A 115 4.74 -5.35 -13.24
CA VAL A 115 5.25 -4.05 -12.75
C VAL A 115 6.37 -3.54 -13.64
N GLY A 116 7.26 -4.44 -14.07
CA GLY A 116 8.48 -4.14 -14.81
C GLY A 116 9.71 -4.11 -13.91
N HIS A 117 10.86 -4.29 -14.53
CA HIS A 117 12.15 -4.33 -13.84
C HIS A 117 12.86 -2.98 -13.82
N GLY A 118 12.44 -2.05 -14.68
CA GLY A 118 12.89 -0.66 -14.70
C GLY A 118 11.86 0.29 -14.08
N GLY A 119 12.33 1.37 -13.49
CA GLY A 119 11.46 2.38 -12.90
C GLY A 119 11.79 2.72 -11.46
N THR A 120 10.85 3.32 -10.75
CA THR A 120 11.11 3.86 -9.41
C THR A 120 10.01 3.52 -8.41
N LEU A 121 10.42 3.23 -7.17
CA LEU A 121 9.58 3.28 -5.98
C LEU A 121 9.82 4.64 -5.31
N THR A 122 8.76 5.43 -5.15
CA THR A 122 8.78 6.69 -4.41
C THR A 122 7.93 6.57 -3.17
N VAL A 123 8.46 6.95 -2.03
CA VAL A 123 7.77 7.02 -0.74
C VAL A 123 7.69 8.47 -0.30
N ILE A 124 6.47 8.94 -0.04
CA ILE A 124 6.20 10.30 0.43
C ILE A 124 5.55 10.19 1.82
N LYS A 125 6.22 10.70 2.85
CA LYS A 125 5.69 10.76 4.22
C LYS A 125 5.25 12.19 4.51
N ASP A 126 3.94 12.40 4.60
CA ASP A 126 3.36 13.66 5.04
C ASP A 126 3.13 13.58 6.55
N LEU A 127 3.90 14.32 7.29
CA LEU A 127 3.88 14.39 8.75
C LEU A 127 3.22 15.69 9.25
N ASN A 128 2.44 16.35 8.40
CA ASN A 128 1.87 17.67 8.66
C ASN A 128 2.93 18.76 8.95
N LEU A 129 4.13 18.58 8.39
CA LEU A 129 5.19 19.57 8.39
C LEU A 129 5.08 20.46 7.14
N LYS A 130 5.89 21.52 7.08
CA LYS A 130 5.89 22.46 5.96
C LYS A 130 6.11 21.76 4.60
N GLU A 131 6.97 20.75 4.60
CA GLU A 131 7.26 19.95 3.40
C GLU A 131 7.24 18.46 3.77
N PRO A 132 6.68 17.58 2.91
CA PRO A 132 6.72 16.15 3.13
C PRO A 132 8.14 15.61 2.91
N TYR A 133 8.49 14.54 3.60
CA TYR A 133 9.68 13.76 3.28
C TYR A 133 9.43 12.94 2.01
N VAL A 134 10.38 12.97 1.07
CA VAL A 134 10.31 12.22 -0.18
C VAL A 134 11.59 11.41 -0.36
N GLY A 135 11.46 10.09 -0.41
CA GLY A 135 12.53 9.15 -0.77
C GLY A 135 12.18 8.42 -2.07
N SER A 136 13.17 8.13 -2.89
CA SER A 136 12.97 7.40 -4.14
C SER A 136 14.17 6.49 -4.42
N VAL A 137 13.90 5.26 -4.87
CA VAL A 137 14.90 4.27 -5.27
C VAL A 137 14.51 3.63 -6.61
N GLU A 138 15.49 3.10 -7.33
CA GLU A 138 15.22 2.29 -8.51
C GLU A 138 14.62 0.94 -8.12
N LEU A 139 13.76 0.38 -8.98
CA LEU A 139 13.22 -0.95 -8.77
C LEU A 139 14.32 -2.00 -8.97
N LEU A 140 14.37 -2.99 -8.09
CA LEU A 140 15.24 -4.15 -8.24
C LEU A 140 14.64 -5.22 -9.16
N GLY A 141 13.33 -5.46 -9.00
CA GLY A 141 12.67 -6.55 -9.72
C GLY A 141 11.17 -6.39 -9.92
N GLY A 142 10.56 -5.35 -9.35
CA GLY A 142 9.12 -5.13 -9.43
C GLY A 142 8.28 -6.14 -8.61
N GLU A 143 8.92 -7.00 -7.81
CA GLU A 143 8.25 -7.94 -6.89
C GLU A 143 7.67 -7.25 -5.64
N ILE A 144 7.91 -5.96 -5.50
CA ILE A 144 7.41 -5.03 -4.47
C ILE A 144 8.06 -5.25 -3.10
N ALA A 145 8.13 -6.49 -2.59
CA ALA A 145 8.72 -6.75 -1.28
C ALA A 145 10.24 -6.47 -1.25
N GLU A 146 10.95 -6.89 -2.28
CA GLU A 146 12.38 -6.65 -2.45
C GLU A 146 12.65 -5.18 -2.72
N ASP A 147 11.84 -4.52 -3.53
CA ASP A 147 11.94 -3.10 -3.84
C ASP A 147 11.77 -2.24 -2.58
N LEU A 148 10.85 -2.63 -1.69
CA LEU A 148 10.65 -1.97 -0.39
C LEU A 148 11.81 -2.22 0.58
N ALA A 149 12.33 -3.45 0.62
CA ALA A 149 13.51 -3.75 1.44
C ALA A 149 14.72 -2.89 0.99
N SER A 150 14.94 -2.75 -0.32
CA SER A 150 15.95 -1.86 -0.89
C SER A 150 15.72 -0.40 -0.51
N TYR A 151 14.46 0.09 -0.60
CA TYR A 151 14.12 1.44 -0.18
C TYR A 151 14.53 1.74 1.27
N PHE A 152 14.23 0.82 2.19
CA PHE A 152 14.60 1.02 3.58
C PHE A 152 16.11 1.04 3.80
N VAL A 153 16.86 0.21 3.08
CA VAL A 153 18.32 0.18 3.17
C VAL A 153 18.94 1.41 2.54
N GLU A 154 18.56 1.77 1.32
CA GLU A 154 19.21 2.83 0.55
C GLU A 154 18.76 4.23 0.97
N SER A 155 17.48 4.41 1.26
CA SER A 155 16.91 5.74 1.57
C SER A 155 16.83 6.02 3.06
N GLU A 156 16.45 5.02 3.88
CA GLU A 156 16.29 5.21 5.33
C GLU A 156 17.44 4.63 6.16
N GLN A 157 18.35 3.88 5.53
CA GLN A 157 19.50 3.23 6.18
C GLN A 157 19.10 2.27 7.31
N ILE A 158 17.94 1.62 7.15
CA ILE A 158 17.40 0.66 8.10
C ILE A 158 17.45 -0.73 7.48
N PRO A 159 18.27 -1.67 8.00
CA PRO A 159 18.23 -3.06 7.54
C PRO A 159 16.84 -3.65 7.75
N THR A 160 16.23 -4.10 6.66
CA THR A 160 14.81 -4.46 6.62
C THR A 160 14.60 -5.76 5.86
N ALA A 161 13.84 -6.68 6.43
CA ALA A 161 13.26 -7.80 5.74
C ALA A 161 11.76 -7.55 5.49
N CYS A 162 11.33 -7.71 4.26
CA CYS A 162 9.95 -7.53 3.84
C CYS A 162 9.43 -8.80 3.15
N GLY A 163 8.29 -9.30 3.59
CA GLY A 163 7.60 -10.41 2.95
C GLY A 163 6.15 -10.05 2.69
N LEU A 164 5.71 -10.13 1.45
CA LEU A 164 4.36 -9.78 1.01
C LEU A 164 3.76 -10.92 0.19
N GLY A 165 2.47 -11.17 0.35
CA GLY A 165 1.80 -12.23 -0.38
C GLY A 165 0.33 -11.93 -0.63
N VAL A 166 -0.14 -12.27 -1.82
CA VAL A 166 -1.55 -12.26 -2.21
C VAL A 166 -1.85 -13.54 -2.97
N LEU A 167 -2.84 -14.28 -2.52
CA LEU A 167 -3.34 -15.47 -3.18
C LEU A 167 -4.72 -15.20 -3.74
N VAL A 168 -4.84 -15.32 -5.07
CA VAL A 168 -6.08 -15.12 -5.81
C VAL A 168 -6.62 -16.47 -6.25
N ASP A 169 -7.92 -16.71 -6.05
CA ASP A 169 -8.59 -17.94 -6.46
C ASP A 169 -8.92 -17.94 -7.95
N ARG A 170 -9.37 -19.08 -8.44
CA ARG A 170 -9.81 -19.27 -9.86
C ARG A 170 -11.00 -18.39 -10.25
N ASP A 171 -11.85 -18.07 -9.29
CA ASP A 171 -12.98 -17.12 -9.48
C ASP A 171 -12.54 -15.65 -9.39
N ARG A 172 -11.20 -15.41 -9.25
CA ARG A 172 -10.56 -14.11 -9.10
C ARG A 172 -10.74 -13.45 -7.74
N SER A 173 -11.43 -14.07 -6.78
CA SER A 173 -11.52 -13.54 -5.42
C SER A 173 -10.20 -13.67 -4.66
N VAL A 174 -9.99 -12.80 -3.68
CA VAL A 174 -8.79 -12.85 -2.83
C VAL A 174 -8.99 -13.88 -1.72
N LEU A 175 -8.23 -14.96 -1.78
CA LEU A 175 -8.22 -15.98 -0.74
C LEU A 175 -7.45 -15.54 0.51
N ARG A 176 -6.24 -15.02 0.31
CA ARG A 176 -5.35 -14.51 1.37
C ARG A 176 -4.54 -13.33 0.84
N ALA A 177 -4.30 -12.37 1.72
CA ALA A 177 -3.41 -11.26 1.45
C ALA A 177 -2.82 -10.75 2.76
N GLY A 178 -1.58 -10.29 2.73
CA GLY A 178 -0.91 -9.75 3.89
C GLY A 178 0.61 -9.79 3.77
N GLY A 179 1.29 -9.58 4.88
CA GLY A 179 2.73 -9.57 4.89
C GLY A 179 3.31 -9.17 6.23
N TYR A 180 4.63 -9.04 6.23
CA TYR A 180 5.40 -8.56 7.37
C TYR A 180 6.51 -7.61 6.94
N LEU A 181 6.90 -6.78 7.87
CA LEU A 181 8.04 -5.86 7.80
C LEU A 181 8.84 -6.02 9.10
N ILE A 182 10.11 -6.42 9.00
CA ILE A 182 10.99 -6.67 10.15
C ILE A 182 12.21 -5.80 10.00
N GLN A 183 12.55 -5.03 11.03
CA GLN A 183 13.61 -4.04 10.98
C GLN A 183 14.54 -4.16 12.17
N LEU A 184 15.84 -4.03 11.91
CA LEU A 184 16.83 -3.96 12.96
C LEU A 184 16.87 -2.56 13.58
N LEU A 185 16.98 -2.52 14.89
CA LEU A 185 17.20 -1.31 15.65
C LEU A 185 18.72 -1.08 15.86
N PRO A 186 19.14 0.18 16.07
CA PRO A 186 20.54 0.49 16.28
C PRO A 186 21.15 -0.29 17.45
N GLY A 187 22.37 -0.77 17.27
CA GLY A 187 23.08 -1.53 18.30
C GLY A 187 22.79 -3.02 18.33
N ALA A 188 22.05 -3.55 17.34
CA ALA A 188 21.81 -4.99 17.21
C ALA A 188 23.14 -5.76 17.16
N PRO A 189 23.33 -6.84 17.98
CA PRO A 189 24.53 -7.65 17.98
C PRO A 189 24.77 -8.37 16.65
N GLU A 190 26.03 -8.72 16.37
CA GLU A 190 26.37 -9.60 15.27
C GLU A 190 25.60 -10.94 15.40
N GLY A 191 25.15 -11.49 14.28
CA GLY A 191 24.40 -12.76 14.23
C GLY A 191 22.87 -12.65 14.39
N ILE A 192 22.31 -11.48 14.73
CA ILE A 192 20.83 -11.29 14.68
C ILE A 192 20.32 -11.45 13.25
N ILE A 193 21.05 -10.92 12.26
CA ILE A 193 20.69 -11.04 10.84
C ILE A 193 20.60 -12.50 10.44
N ASP A 194 21.63 -13.30 10.74
CA ASP A 194 21.64 -14.74 10.42
C ASP A 194 20.49 -15.51 11.07
N ARG A 195 20.08 -15.11 12.29
CA ARG A 195 18.92 -15.71 12.99
C ARG A 195 17.62 -15.37 12.28
N LEU A 196 17.44 -14.11 11.88
CA LEU A 196 16.26 -13.66 11.15
C LEU A 196 16.17 -14.34 9.79
N GLU A 197 17.24 -14.35 9.02
CA GLU A 197 17.29 -15.00 7.70
C GLU A 197 16.94 -16.48 7.80
N LYS A 198 17.50 -17.21 8.76
CA LYS A 198 17.16 -18.62 9.00
C LYS A 198 15.69 -18.80 9.36
N GLY A 199 15.11 -17.92 10.17
CA GLY A 199 13.69 -17.93 10.53
C GLY A 199 12.80 -17.71 9.30
N ILE A 200 13.11 -16.68 8.51
CA ILE A 200 12.39 -16.31 7.29
C ILE A 200 12.46 -17.45 6.26
N MET A 201 13.62 -17.97 5.98
CA MET A 201 13.80 -19.09 5.05
C MET A 201 13.04 -20.35 5.50
N ALA A 202 13.08 -20.66 6.79
CA ALA A 202 12.38 -21.83 7.34
C ALA A 202 10.86 -21.65 7.35
N ALA A 203 10.36 -20.43 7.47
CA ALA A 203 8.93 -20.12 7.44
C ALA A 203 8.32 -20.30 6.03
N GLY A 204 9.09 -19.98 4.98
CA GLY A 204 8.66 -20.09 3.59
C GLY A 204 7.75 -18.95 3.12
N PRO A 205 7.01 -19.15 2.03
CA PRO A 205 6.20 -18.09 1.42
C PRO A 205 5.07 -17.58 2.34
N VAL A 206 4.87 -16.27 2.37
CA VAL A 206 3.81 -15.59 3.17
C VAL A 206 2.42 -16.16 2.88
N THR A 207 2.10 -16.42 1.61
CA THR A 207 0.80 -16.98 1.23
C THR A 207 0.51 -18.32 1.87
N ASN A 208 1.53 -19.18 2.03
CA ASN A 208 1.36 -20.47 2.70
C ASN A 208 1.09 -20.28 4.19
N LEU A 209 1.82 -19.38 4.84
CA LEU A 209 1.65 -19.06 6.25
C LEU A 209 0.24 -18.53 6.53
N LEU A 210 -0.24 -17.59 5.69
CA LEU A 210 -1.59 -17.05 5.79
C LEU A 210 -2.69 -18.07 5.47
N MET A 211 -2.40 -19.10 4.65
CA MET A 211 -3.33 -20.20 4.43
C MET A 211 -3.45 -21.13 5.64
N GLU A 212 -2.37 -21.32 6.38
CA GLU A 212 -2.39 -22.10 7.63
C GLU A 212 -3.14 -21.34 8.73
N ASN A 213 -2.84 -20.06 8.88
CA ASN A 213 -3.50 -19.19 9.86
C ASN A 213 -3.47 -17.73 9.38
N ASP A 214 -4.65 -17.13 9.19
CA ASP A 214 -4.84 -15.75 8.72
C ASP A 214 -4.72 -14.72 9.86
N ASP A 215 -3.82 -14.98 10.81
CA ASP A 215 -3.55 -14.12 11.95
C ASP A 215 -2.15 -13.51 11.86
N PRO A 216 -2.03 -12.17 11.83
CA PRO A 216 -0.74 -11.51 11.69
C PRO A 216 0.22 -11.75 12.86
N GLU A 217 -0.26 -11.97 14.07
CA GLU A 217 0.61 -12.35 15.20
C GLU A 217 1.25 -13.72 14.95
N SER A 218 0.45 -14.68 14.52
CA SER A 218 0.95 -16.03 14.17
C SER A 218 1.97 -15.97 13.05
N LEU A 219 1.78 -15.10 12.05
CA LEU A 219 2.74 -14.86 10.98
C LEU A 219 4.09 -14.40 11.55
N LEU A 220 4.10 -13.39 12.44
CA LEU A 220 5.34 -12.92 13.08
C LEU A 220 6.01 -14.02 13.90
N ARG A 221 5.25 -14.75 14.70
CA ARG A 221 5.80 -15.83 15.54
C ARG A 221 6.43 -16.97 14.74
N ARG A 222 5.93 -17.23 13.54
CA ARG A 222 6.50 -18.22 12.62
C ARG A 222 7.79 -17.73 11.96
N VAL A 223 7.80 -16.50 11.47
CA VAL A 223 8.95 -15.90 10.77
C VAL A 223 10.09 -15.60 11.76
N MET A 224 9.74 -15.17 12.98
CA MET A 224 10.67 -14.82 14.05
C MET A 224 10.71 -15.87 15.16
N LYS A 225 10.60 -17.17 14.83
CA LYS A 225 10.49 -18.28 15.77
C LYS A 225 11.59 -18.36 16.82
N ASP A 226 12.78 -17.85 16.50
CA ASP A 226 13.95 -17.86 17.40
C ASP A 226 14.03 -16.59 18.26
N PHE A 227 12.99 -15.72 18.24
CA PHE A 227 12.89 -14.50 19.03
C PHE A 227 11.70 -14.58 19.98
N GLU A 228 11.89 -14.11 21.21
CA GLU A 228 10.77 -13.83 22.09
C GLU A 228 10.18 -12.48 21.71
N LEU A 229 8.89 -12.47 21.32
CA LEU A 229 8.19 -11.27 20.88
C LEU A 229 7.28 -10.72 21.96
N GLU A 230 7.34 -9.43 22.15
CA GLU A 230 6.37 -8.62 22.87
C GLU A 230 5.45 -7.93 21.86
N ILE A 231 4.15 -8.18 21.96
CA ILE A 231 3.15 -7.50 21.12
C ILE A 231 2.89 -6.12 21.71
N LEU A 232 3.11 -5.09 20.90
CA LEU A 232 2.94 -3.71 21.31
C LEU A 232 1.53 -3.20 21.04
N GLU A 233 0.95 -3.63 19.89
CA GLU A 233 -0.33 -3.13 19.42
C GLU A 233 -0.96 -4.12 18.46
N THR A 234 -2.30 -4.20 18.50
CA THR A 234 -3.12 -4.87 17.48
C THR A 234 -4.29 -3.95 17.12
N VAL A 235 -4.38 -3.56 15.86
CA VAL A 235 -5.39 -2.63 15.37
C VAL A 235 -6.13 -3.20 14.16
N PRO A 236 -7.44 -2.92 14.00
CA PRO A 236 -8.15 -3.22 12.77
C PRO A 236 -7.69 -2.29 11.66
N VAL A 237 -7.65 -2.79 10.42
CA VAL A 237 -7.32 -2.00 9.23
C VAL A 237 -8.35 -2.26 8.14
N GLU A 238 -8.57 -1.24 7.29
CA GLU A 238 -9.56 -1.35 6.23
C GLU A 238 -9.18 -0.57 4.97
N TYR A 239 -9.87 -0.86 3.87
CA TYR A 239 -9.82 -0.01 2.68
C TYR A 239 -10.70 1.21 2.91
N ARG A 240 -10.08 2.38 3.16
CA ARG A 240 -10.77 3.62 3.51
C ARG A 240 -10.41 4.75 2.56
N CYS A 241 -11.40 5.28 1.87
CA CYS A 241 -11.23 6.48 1.05
C CYS A 241 -11.81 7.70 1.74
N TYR A 242 -11.05 8.77 1.77
CA TYR A 242 -11.44 10.06 2.38
C TYR A 242 -11.90 11.09 1.35
N CYS A 243 -12.28 10.65 0.14
CA CYS A 243 -12.82 11.58 -0.84
C CYS A 243 -14.18 12.14 -0.38
N SER A 244 -14.39 13.40 -0.69
CA SER A 244 -15.68 14.07 -0.49
C SER A 244 -15.90 15.05 -1.63
N ARG A 245 -17.13 15.58 -1.73
CA ARG A 245 -17.45 16.61 -2.71
C ARG A 245 -16.57 17.85 -2.53
N GLU A 246 -16.33 18.25 -1.27
CA GLU A 246 -15.48 19.40 -0.93
C GLU A 246 -14.03 19.18 -1.37
N ARG A 247 -13.47 17.98 -1.16
CA ARG A 247 -12.12 17.65 -1.62
C ARG A 247 -12.03 17.62 -3.13
N MET A 248 -13.06 17.12 -3.82
CA MET A 248 -13.11 17.15 -5.28
C MET A 248 -13.25 18.59 -5.81
N ALA A 249 -14.04 19.43 -5.15
CA ALA A 249 -14.13 20.85 -5.47
C ALA A 249 -12.79 21.58 -5.28
N ALA A 250 -12.08 21.30 -4.18
CA ALA A 250 -10.74 21.84 -3.95
C ALA A 250 -9.74 21.41 -5.04
N ALA A 251 -9.82 20.16 -5.49
CA ALA A 251 -9.00 19.67 -6.60
C ALA A 251 -9.32 20.41 -7.90
N LEU A 252 -10.58 20.74 -8.18
CA LEU A 252 -10.96 21.58 -9.32
C LEU A 252 -10.31 22.97 -9.22
N VAL A 253 -10.39 23.60 -8.04
CA VAL A 253 -9.79 24.91 -7.80
C VAL A 253 -8.28 24.88 -8.08
N SER A 254 -7.60 23.79 -7.72
CA SER A 254 -6.16 23.63 -7.94
C SER A 254 -5.72 23.53 -9.41
N LEU A 255 -6.65 23.28 -10.35
CA LEU A 255 -6.37 23.33 -11.80
C LEU A 255 -6.04 24.75 -12.28
N GLY A 256 -6.42 25.77 -11.51
CA GLY A 256 -6.22 27.17 -11.84
C GLY A 256 -7.34 27.76 -12.70
N ARG A 257 -7.38 29.10 -12.71
CA ARG A 257 -8.48 29.89 -13.26
C ARG A 257 -8.80 29.58 -14.73
N LYS A 258 -7.77 29.41 -15.56
CA LYS A 258 -7.95 29.17 -17.00
C LYS A 258 -8.73 27.89 -17.26
N GLN A 259 -8.29 26.79 -16.66
CA GLN A 259 -8.93 25.48 -16.86
C GLN A 259 -10.33 25.43 -16.22
N LEU A 260 -10.52 26.03 -15.04
CA LEU A 260 -11.84 26.16 -14.45
C LEU A 260 -12.82 26.94 -15.31
N THR A 261 -12.36 28.01 -15.98
CA THR A 261 -13.20 28.79 -16.90
C THR A 261 -13.64 27.93 -18.09
N GLU A 262 -12.71 27.21 -18.71
CA GLU A 262 -13.01 26.28 -19.81
C GLU A 262 -14.02 25.19 -19.39
N LEU A 263 -13.88 24.64 -18.17
CA LEU A 263 -14.83 23.66 -17.63
C LEU A 263 -16.23 24.25 -17.35
N ALA A 264 -16.30 25.54 -16.96
CA ALA A 264 -17.56 26.24 -16.71
C ALA A 264 -18.36 26.59 -17.99
N GLU A 265 -17.72 26.50 -19.16
CA GLU A 265 -18.33 26.72 -20.47
C GLU A 265 -19.08 25.46 -20.98
N ASP A 266 -18.78 24.25 -20.47
CA ASP A 266 -19.50 23.04 -20.86
C ASP A 266 -20.92 23.07 -20.29
N PRO A 267 -21.97 23.13 -21.15
CA PRO A 267 -23.37 23.21 -20.69
C PRO A 267 -23.83 21.96 -19.95
N ASN A 268 -23.14 20.83 -20.10
CA ASN A 268 -23.49 19.57 -19.43
C ASN A 268 -22.87 19.48 -18.02
N GLY A 269 -21.99 20.42 -17.64
CA GLY A 269 -21.16 20.30 -16.44
C GLY A 269 -20.12 19.19 -16.57
N ILE A 270 -19.48 18.87 -15.46
CA ILE A 270 -18.42 17.85 -15.42
C ILE A 270 -18.74 16.76 -14.39
N GLU A 271 -18.26 15.57 -14.64
CA GLU A 271 -18.26 14.47 -13.67
C GLU A 271 -16.82 14.14 -13.27
N LEU A 272 -16.55 14.16 -11.98
CA LEU A 272 -15.28 13.70 -11.41
C LEU A 272 -15.46 12.32 -10.81
N THR A 273 -14.55 11.43 -11.13
CA THR A 273 -14.49 10.10 -10.52
C THR A 273 -13.27 10.01 -9.61
N CYS A 274 -13.45 9.55 -8.39
CA CYS A 274 -12.35 9.30 -7.47
C CYS A 274 -11.51 8.12 -7.94
N GLN A 275 -10.23 8.31 -8.16
CA GLN A 275 -9.32 7.24 -8.60
C GLN A 275 -9.15 6.10 -7.58
N PHE A 276 -9.59 6.27 -6.32
CA PHE A 276 -9.43 5.27 -5.27
C PHE A 276 -10.69 4.47 -4.97
N CYS A 277 -11.89 5.05 -5.15
CA CYS A 277 -13.14 4.38 -4.76
C CYS A 277 -14.24 4.44 -5.81
N ASP A 278 -13.95 4.98 -6.97
CA ASP A 278 -14.87 5.16 -8.11
C ASP A 278 -16.13 5.97 -7.77
N SER A 279 -16.17 6.64 -6.61
CA SER A 279 -17.27 7.55 -6.30
C SER A 279 -17.27 8.69 -7.29
N ARG A 280 -18.46 9.06 -7.77
CA ARG A 280 -18.65 10.09 -8.78
C ARG A 280 -19.32 11.30 -8.19
N GLN A 281 -18.85 12.48 -8.56
CA GLN A 281 -19.43 13.75 -8.19
C GLN A 281 -19.60 14.60 -9.44
N ARG A 282 -20.82 15.08 -9.65
CA ARG A 282 -21.15 15.93 -10.78
C ARG A 282 -21.18 17.39 -10.30
N PHE A 283 -20.57 18.27 -11.09
CA PHE A 283 -20.57 19.71 -10.88
C PHE A 283 -21.24 20.38 -12.06
N THR A 284 -22.23 21.24 -11.77
CA THR A 284 -22.90 22.04 -12.81
C THR A 284 -22.03 23.23 -13.22
N PRO A 285 -22.27 23.84 -14.39
CA PRO A 285 -21.57 25.06 -14.78
C PRO A 285 -21.68 26.20 -13.77
N GLU A 286 -22.83 26.31 -13.10
CA GLU A 286 -23.07 27.31 -12.04
C GLU A 286 -22.16 27.06 -10.83
N GLU A 287 -22.10 25.83 -10.35
CA GLU A 287 -21.22 25.45 -9.24
C GLU A 287 -19.74 25.70 -9.57
N ILE A 288 -19.32 25.44 -10.81
CA ILE A 288 -17.93 25.69 -11.22
C ILE A 288 -17.63 27.21 -11.26
N ARG A 289 -18.61 28.05 -11.67
CA ARG A 289 -18.47 29.52 -11.61
C ARG A 289 -18.35 30.02 -10.17
N GLU A 290 -19.13 29.46 -9.24
CA GLU A 290 -19.00 29.78 -7.80
C GLU A 290 -17.61 29.41 -7.25
N LEU A 291 -17.03 28.27 -7.70
CA LEU A 291 -15.66 27.90 -7.33
C LEU A 291 -14.62 28.88 -7.89
N LEU A 292 -14.84 29.40 -9.11
CA LEU A 292 -13.99 30.44 -9.73
C LEU A 292 -14.01 31.74 -8.94
N GLU A 293 -15.16 32.18 -8.45
CA GLU A 293 -15.31 33.38 -7.62
C GLU A 293 -14.55 33.23 -6.30
N LYS A 294 -14.77 32.14 -5.58
CA LYS A 294 -14.06 31.84 -4.33
C LYS A 294 -12.54 31.72 -4.47
N ALA A 295 -12.08 31.16 -5.60
CA ALA A 295 -10.64 31.08 -5.92
C ALA A 295 -10.00 32.43 -6.24
N SER A 296 -10.79 33.46 -6.51
CA SER A 296 -10.32 34.83 -6.82
C SER A 296 -10.19 35.69 -5.56
N GLU A 297 -10.77 35.28 -4.45
CA GLU A 297 -10.76 35.98 -3.15
C GLU A 297 -9.67 35.44 -2.19
N ALA A 298 -9.06 34.29 -2.50
CA ALA A 298 -8.00 33.60 -1.70
C ALA A 298 -6.62 33.84 -2.31
#